data_bce6bfd46bfa8329d86e065886ce81af
#
_entry.id   bce6bfd46bfa8329d86e065886ce81af
#
_cell.length_a   1.000
_cell.length_b   1.000
_cell.length_c   1.000
_cell.angle_alpha   90.00
_cell.angle_beta   90.00
_cell.angle_gamma   90.00
#
_symmetry.space_group_name_H-M   'P 1'
#
loop_
_entity.id
_entity.type
_entity.pdbx_description
1 polymer ?
#
loop_
_entity_poly.entity_id
_entity_poly.type
_entity_poly.pdbx_seq_one_letter_code
_entity_poly.pdbx_strand_id
1 'polypeptide(L)'
;EGVNIDDPVKVYLKEIGRVPLLSPEEEIDLAVKIQSGGPDGDKAKQRLSEANLRLVVSIAKRYVGRGMQFLDLIQEGNLGLIKAVEKFDHTKGFKFSTYATWWIRQAITRAIADQARTIRIPVHMVETINKVKKVSSQLLHRNGHEPTADEIAAELEMPVDKVREIMRVAQEPVSLETPIGEEEDSHLGDFIPDE
;
A
#
# COMPACT_ATOMS: atom_id res chain seq x y z
N GLU A 1 15.94 -18.24 -7.99
CA GLU A 1 15.33 -19.50 -8.27
C GLU A 1 14.02 -19.66 -7.56
N GLY A 2 13.11 -20.41 -8.16
CA GLY A 2 11.82 -20.63 -7.58
C GLY A 2 10.83 -19.52 -7.83
N VAL A 3 11.21 -18.47 -8.49
CA VAL A 3 10.29 -17.40 -8.85
C VAL A 3 9.65 -17.74 -10.19
N ASN A 4 8.32 -17.88 -10.16
CA ASN A 4 7.58 -18.12 -11.38
C ASN A 4 7.26 -16.76 -12.00
N ILE A 5 7.98 -16.41 -13.06
CA ILE A 5 7.87 -15.09 -13.69
C ILE A 5 6.95 -15.19 -14.90
N ASP A 6 5.81 -14.54 -14.85
CA ASP A 6 4.88 -14.49 -15.97
C ASP A 6 5.29 -13.40 -16.98
N ASP A 7 4.63 -13.42 -18.13
CA ASP A 7 5.02 -12.57 -19.24
C ASP A 7 5.06 -11.06 -18.92
N PRO A 8 4.06 -10.49 -18.22
CA PRO A 8 4.15 -9.07 -17.89
C PRO A 8 5.36 -8.72 -17.04
N VAL A 9 5.74 -9.61 -16.11
CA VAL A 9 6.92 -9.37 -15.29
C VAL A 9 8.18 -9.44 -16.14
N LYS A 10 8.25 -10.40 -17.06
CA LYS A 10 9.41 -10.52 -17.94
C LYS A 10 9.60 -9.27 -18.79
N VAL A 11 8.51 -8.71 -19.30
CA VAL A 11 8.57 -7.49 -20.08
C VAL A 11 9.10 -6.35 -19.24
N TYR A 12 8.59 -6.22 -18.02
CA TYR A 12 9.03 -5.18 -17.10
C TYR A 12 10.52 -5.30 -16.80
N LEU A 13 10.98 -6.53 -16.49
CA LEU A 13 12.39 -6.74 -16.15
C LEU A 13 13.29 -6.40 -17.34
N LYS A 14 12.84 -6.69 -18.56
CA LYS A 14 13.60 -6.36 -19.74
C LYS A 14 13.69 -4.86 -19.93
N GLU A 15 12.62 -4.14 -19.67
CA GLU A 15 12.61 -2.69 -19.82
C GLU A 15 13.51 -2.00 -18.82
N ILE A 16 13.45 -2.40 -17.54
CA ILE A 16 14.30 -1.76 -16.54
C ILE A 16 15.77 -2.09 -16.75
N GLY A 17 16.05 -3.25 -17.39
CA GLY A 17 17.41 -3.62 -17.71
C GLY A 17 18.08 -2.71 -18.72
N ARG A 18 17.30 -1.94 -19.48
CA ARG A 18 17.82 -1.01 -20.47
C ARG A 18 18.19 0.35 -19.88
N VAL A 19 17.75 0.64 -18.67
CA VAL A 19 18.03 1.92 -18.04
C VAL A 19 19.47 1.94 -17.56
N PRO A 20 20.27 2.94 -17.95
CA PRO A 20 21.66 3.00 -17.51
C PRO A 20 21.77 3.21 -15.99
N LEU A 21 22.80 2.58 -15.42
CA LEU A 21 23.13 2.81 -14.02
C LEU A 21 23.75 4.19 -13.85
N LEU A 22 23.64 4.70 -12.63
CA LEU A 22 24.21 6.00 -12.29
C LEU A 22 25.55 5.83 -11.58
N SER A 23 26.50 6.71 -11.90
CA SER A 23 27.72 6.81 -11.10
C SER A 23 27.41 7.52 -9.79
N PRO A 24 28.30 7.41 -8.77
CA PRO A 24 28.11 8.16 -7.54
C PRO A 24 28.02 9.66 -7.76
N GLU A 25 28.78 10.20 -8.69
CA GLU A 25 28.74 11.63 -9.00
C GLU A 25 27.41 12.03 -9.61
N GLU A 26 26.88 11.20 -10.49
CA GLU A 26 25.57 11.45 -11.09
C GLU A 26 24.46 11.42 -10.05
N GLU A 27 24.55 10.50 -9.07
CA GLU A 27 23.57 10.44 -7.99
C GLU A 27 23.54 11.74 -7.18
N ILE A 28 24.72 12.25 -6.85
CA ILE A 28 24.82 13.49 -6.09
C ILE A 28 24.28 14.66 -6.89
N ASP A 29 24.61 14.71 -8.18
CA ASP A 29 24.12 15.76 -9.05
C ASP A 29 22.58 15.78 -9.10
N LEU A 30 21.99 14.60 -9.24
CA LEU A 30 20.54 14.50 -9.23
C LEU A 30 19.95 14.90 -7.89
N ALA A 31 20.58 14.49 -6.79
CA ALA A 31 20.11 14.86 -5.45
C ALA A 31 20.10 16.37 -5.25
N VAL A 32 21.14 17.04 -5.74
CA VAL A 32 21.22 18.49 -5.66
C VAL A 32 20.06 19.13 -6.44
N LYS A 33 19.81 18.63 -7.65
CA LYS A 33 18.70 19.14 -8.48
C LYS A 33 17.36 18.92 -7.82
N ILE A 34 17.17 17.78 -7.17
CA ILE A 34 15.93 17.48 -6.47
C ILE A 34 15.70 18.49 -5.34
N GLN A 35 16.72 18.79 -4.58
CA GLN A 35 16.61 19.75 -3.49
C GLN A 35 16.32 21.16 -3.98
N SER A 36 16.80 21.49 -5.17
CA SER A 36 16.53 22.80 -5.76
C SER A 36 15.08 22.94 -6.24
N GLY A 37 14.40 21.83 -6.47
CA GLY A 37 12.99 21.85 -6.87
C GLY A 37 12.76 22.25 -8.32
N GLY A 38 11.50 22.55 -8.63
CA GLY A 38 11.11 22.96 -9.96
C GLY A 38 11.10 21.84 -10.99
N PRO A 39 10.92 22.19 -12.27
CA PRO A 39 10.87 21.17 -13.33
C PRO A 39 12.13 20.31 -13.42
N ASP A 40 13.30 20.91 -13.22
CA ASP A 40 14.53 20.14 -13.26
C ASP A 40 14.62 19.17 -12.08
N GLY A 41 14.11 19.57 -10.93
CA GLY A 41 14.03 18.70 -9.77
C GLY A 41 13.10 17.52 -10.03
N ASP A 42 11.97 17.76 -10.67
CA ASP A 42 11.03 16.68 -10.99
C ASP A 42 11.63 15.68 -11.97
N LYS A 43 12.37 16.17 -12.97
CA LYS A 43 13.06 15.29 -13.91
C LYS A 43 14.16 14.49 -13.21
N ALA A 44 14.85 15.12 -12.28
CA ALA A 44 15.89 14.45 -11.52
C ALA A 44 15.30 13.34 -10.65
N LYS A 45 14.13 13.57 -10.03
CA LYS A 45 13.44 12.54 -9.26
C LYS A 45 13.12 11.33 -10.13
N GLN A 46 12.60 11.58 -11.31
CA GLN A 46 12.24 10.52 -12.23
C GLN A 46 13.48 9.74 -12.65
N ARG A 47 14.57 10.43 -12.99
CA ARG A 47 15.79 9.77 -13.42
C ARG A 47 16.39 8.92 -12.30
N LEU A 48 16.41 9.45 -11.09
CA LEU A 48 16.94 8.71 -9.93
C LEU A 48 16.10 7.47 -9.64
N SER A 49 14.79 7.60 -9.74
CA SER A 49 13.89 6.45 -9.54
C SER A 49 14.12 5.39 -10.61
N GLU A 50 14.14 5.78 -11.88
CA GLU A 50 14.30 4.84 -12.98
C GLU A 50 15.61 4.05 -12.88
N ALA A 51 16.67 4.71 -12.48
CA ALA A 51 17.97 4.07 -12.38
C ALA A 51 18.05 3.06 -11.22
N ASN A 52 17.08 3.08 -10.32
CA ASN A 52 17.07 2.23 -9.15
C ASN A 52 15.94 1.19 -9.14
N LEU A 53 15.25 1.03 -10.26
CA LEU A 53 14.20 0.02 -10.34
C LEU A 53 14.76 -1.40 -10.19
N ARG A 54 15.98 -1.64 -10.66
CA ARG A 54 16.60 -2.95 -10.47
C ARG A 54 16.85 -3.25 -8.99
N LEU A 55 17.16 -2.23 -8.22
CA LEU A 55 17.34 -2.39 -6.78
C LEU A 55 16.03 -2.87 -6.15
N VAL A 56 14.90 -2.28 -6.55
CA VAL A 56 13.59 -2.71 -6.05
C VAL A 56 13.35 -4.18 -6.36
N VAL A 57 13.62 -4.60 -7.59
CA VAL A 57 13.42 -5.99 -7.99
C VAL A 57 14.29 -6.92 -7.16
N SER A 58 15.55 -6.58 -6.95
CA SER A 58 16.47 -7.42 -6.19
C SER A 58 16.01 -7.60 -4.74
N ILE A 59 15.43 -6.57 -4.16
CA ILE A 59 14.91 -6.66 -2.80
C ILE A 59 13.61 -7.44 -2.78
N ALA A 60 12.71 -7.18 -3.74
CA ALA A 60 11.42 -7.85 -3.79
C ALA A 60 11.57 -9.38 -3.93
N LYS A 61 12.60 -9.83 -4.65
CA LYS A 61 12.86 -11.26 -4.80
C LYS A 61 13.00 -11.99 -3.48
N ARG A 62 13.49 -11.32 -2.46
CA ARG A 62 13.71 -11.93 -1.14
C ARG A 62 12.42 -12.19 -0.40
N TYR A 63 11.32 -11.61 -0.84
CA TYR A 63 10.03 -11.69 -0.15
C TYR A 63 9.00 -12.54 -0.88
N VAL A 64 9.41 -13.20 -1.95
CA VAL A 64 8.53 -14.12 -2.70
C VAL A 64 8.17 -15.29 -1.79
N GLY A 65 6.93 -15.75 -1.89
CA GLY A 65 6.46 -16.88 -1.11
C GLY A 65 5.82 -16.51 0.22
N ARG A 66 5.56 -15.24 0.44
CA ARG A 66 4.95 -14.77 1.69
C ARG A 66 3.52 -14.27 1.50
N GLY A 67 2.85 -14.73 0.45
CA GLY A 67 1.44 -14.42 0.24
C GLY A 67 1.13 -13.33 -0.74
N MET A 68 2.14 -12.61 -1.22
CA MET A 68 1.96 -11.60 -2.27
C MET A 68 2.63 -12.03 -3.55
N GLN A 69 2.06 -11.64 -4.67
CA GLN A 69 2.63 -11.91 -5.97
C GLN A 69 3.86 -11.04 -6.20
N PHE A 70 4.79 -11.55 -7.00
CA PHE A 70 6.06 -10.85 -7.25
C PHE A 70 5.83 -9.44 -7.78
N LEU A 71 4.91 -9.28 -8.76
CA LEU A 71 4.63 -7.97 -9.31
C LEU A 71 4.09 -7.01 -8.26
N ASP A 72 3.25 -7.50 -7.35
CA ASP A 72 2.73 -6.66 -6.27
C ASP A 72 3.83 -6.24 -5.31
N LEU A 73 4.78 -7.12 -5.04
CA LEU A 73 5.94 -6.79 -4.22
C LEU A 73 6.77 -5.69 -4.87
N ILE A 74 6.97 -5.79 -6.18
CA ILE A 74 7.70 -4.77 -6.93
C ILE A 74 6.97 -3.42 -6.85
N GLN A 75 5.67 -3.42 -7.03
CA GLN A 75 4.90 -2.19 -6.97
C GLN A 75 4.98 -1.53 -5.61
N GLU A 76 4.88 -2.31 -4.55
CA GLU A 76 5.02 -1.76 -3.20
C GLU A 76 6.43 -1.23 -2.97
N GLY A 77 7.43 -1.97 -3.45
CA GLY A 77 8.81 -1.52 -3.35
C GLY A 77 9.05 -0.21 -4.10
N ASN A 78 8.40 -0.05 -5.25
CA ASN A 78 8.51 1.18 -6.02
C ASN A 78 7.95 2.38 -5.26
N LEU A 79 6.89 2.19 -4.50
CA LEU A 79 6.36 3.26 -3.64
C LEU A 79 7.38 3.64 -2.57
N GLY A 80 8.06 2.65 -2.01
CA GLY A 80 9.14 2.93 -1.06
C GLY A 80 10.29 3.69 -1.71
N LEU A 81 10.63 3.32 -2.95
CA LEU A 81 11.67 4.02 -3.69
C LEU A 81 11.31 5.49 -3.91
N ILE A 82 10.05 5.77 -4.25
CA ILE A 82 9.60 7.15 -4.44
C ILE A 82 9.77 7.95 -3.15
N LYS A 83 9.43 7.36 -2.00
CA LYS A 83 9.65 8.00 -0.70
C LYS A 83 11.13 8.30 -0.48
N ALA A 84 11.99 7.34 -0.82
CA ALA A 84 13.42 7.53 -0.64
C ALA A 84 13.93 8.70 -1.50
N VAL A 85 13.47 8.78 -2.74
CA VAL A 85 13.88 9.85 -3.64
C VAL A 85 13.46 11.21 -3.08
N GLU A 86 12.27 11.30 -2.51
CA GLU A 86 11.76 12.55 -1.96
C GLU A 86 12.50 12.99 -0.69
N LYS A 87 12.96 12.03 0.10
CA LYS A 87 13.52 12.33 1.42
C LYS A 87 15.03 12.23 1.50
N PHE A 88 15.69 11.84 0.42
CA PHE A 88 17.13 11.65 0.45
C PHE A 88 17.88 12.96 0.63
N ASP A 89 18.85 12.95 1.53
CA ASP A 89 19.73 14.08 1.78
C ASP A 89 21.16 13.62 1.55
N HIS A 90 21.75 14.04 0.44
CA HIS A 90 23.10 13.62 0.06
C HIS A 90 24.18 14.13 1.01
N THR A 91 23.87 15.14 1.82
CA THR A 91 24.86 15.71 2.76
C THR A 91 25.05 14.83 3.99
N LYS A 92 24.22 13.80 4.17
CA LYS A 92 24.33 12.92 5.34
C LYS A 92 25.42 11.85 5.21
N GLY A 93 26.06 11.73 4.05
CA GLY A 93 27.24 10.89 3.90
C GLY A 93 27.02 9.45 3.49
N PHE A 94 25.79 8.99 3.31
CA PHE A 94 25.53 7.63 2.83
C PHE A 94 25.05 7.64 1.39
N LYS A 95 25.24 6.49 0.72
CA LYS A 95 24.81 6.34 -0.66
C LYS A 95 23.31 6.27 -0.77
N PHE A 96 22.77 6.72 -1.90
CA PHE A 96 21.35 6.64 -2.12
C PHE A 96 20.83 5.18 -2.04
N SER A 97 21.56 4.23 -2.62
CA SER A 97 21.11 2.83 -2.60
C SER A 97 20.95 2.29 -1.18
N THR A 98 21.82 2.68 -0.26
CA THR A 98 21.72 2.28 1.14
C THR A 98 20.45 2.83 1.78
N TYR A 99 20.21 4.11 1.54
CA TYR A 99 19.04 4.79 2.08
C TYR A 99 17.75 4.22 1.47
N ALA A 100 17.74 4.04 0.14
CA ALA A 100 16.58 3.53 -0.56
C ALA A 100 16.23 2.11 -0.15
N THR A 101 17.24 1.28 0.11
CA THR A 101 17.00 -0.11 0.54
C THR A 101 16.11 -0.16 1.77
N TRP A 102 16.35 0.75 2.73
CA TRP A 102 15.53 0.80 3.94
C TRP A 102 14.06 1.11 3.60
N TRP A 103 13.84 2.12 2.76
CA TRP A 103 12.49 2.52 2.38
C TRP A 103 11.77 1.45 1.57
N ILE A 104 12.49 0.80 0.64
CA ILE A 104 11.92 -0.25 -0.20
C ILE A 104 11.51 -1.43 0.68
N ARG A 105 12.40 -1.86 1.56
CA ARG A 105 12.12 -2.97 2.46
C ARG A 105 10.96 -2.65 3.39
N GLN A 106 10.93 -1.45 3.92
CA GLN A 106 9.86 -1.01 4.81
C GLN A 106 8.50 -1.10 4.10
N ALA A 107 8.43 -0.62 2.85
CA ALA A 107 7.19 -0.65 2.09
C ALA A 107 6.73 -2.08 1.82
N ILE A 108 7.66 -2.95 1.45
CA ILE A 108 7.33 -4.34 1.13
C ILE A 108 6.89 -5.10 2.37
N THR A 109 7.65 -5.02 3.46
CA THR A 109 7.31 -5.77 4.68
C THR A 109 6.01 -5.27 5.28
N ARG A 110 5.75 -3.97 5.19
CA ARG A 110 4.50 -3.42 5.67
C ARG A 110 3.31 -3.92 4.85
N ALA A 111 3.46 -3.97 3.52
CA ALA A 111 2.39 -4.47 2.66
C ALA A 111 2.09 -5.94 2.96
N ILE A 112 3.13 -6.74 3.18
CA ILE A 112 2.93 -8.15 3.54
C ILE A 112 2.21 -8.28 4.88
N ALA A 113 2.59 -7.48 5.86
CA ALA A 113 1.95 -7.51 7.18
C ALA A 113 0.49 -7.08 7.10
N ASP A 114 0.21 -6.04 6.32
CA ASP A 114 -1.17 -5.57 6.16
C ASP A 114 -2.05 -6.61 5.48
N GLN A 115 -1.50 -7.30 4.49
CA GLN A 115 -2.24 -8.37 3.82
C GLN A 115 -2.54 -9.53 4.78
N ALA A 116 -1.60 -9.87 5.63
CA ALA A 116 -1.78 -10.96 6.58
C ALA A 116 -2.85 -10.63 7.63
N ARG A 117 -3.10 -9.35 7.87
CA ARG A 117 -4.10 -8.88 8.84
C ARG A 117 -5.47 -8.69 8.21
N THR A 118 -5.61 -8.91 6.90
CA THR A 118 -6.86 -8.71 6.20
C THR A 118 -7.75 -9.93 6.35
N ILE A 119 -9.01 -9.71 6.69
CA ILE A 119 -10.00 -10.78 6.84
C ILE A 119 -10.87 -10.81 5.60
N ARG A 120 -11.03 -12.01 5.03
CA ARG A 120 -11.89 -12.16 3.86
C ARG A 120 -13.34 -12.27 4.31
N ILE A 121 -14.20 -11.46 3.72
CA ILE A 121 -15.62 -11.42 4.09
C ILE A 121 -16.48 -11.76 2.86
N PRO A 122 -17.42 -12.71 3.00
CA PRO A 122 -18.34 -13.01 1.90
C PRO A 122 -19.21 -11.81 1.52
N VAL A 123 -19.69 -11.81 0.28
CA VAL A 123 -20.44 -10.67 -0.26
C VAL A 123 -21.67 -10.34 0.57
N HIS A 124 -22.43 -11.36 1.00
CA HIS A 124 -23.64 -11.11 1.78
C HIS A 124 -23.30 -10.46 3.13
N MET A 125 -22.13 -10.74 3.67
CA MET A 125 -21.70 -10.10 4.91
C MET A 125 -21.34 -8.65 4.68
N VAL A 126 -20.75 -8.36 3.52
CA VAL A 126 -20.43 -6.98 3.13
C VAL A 126 -21.72 -6.16 3.06
N GLU A 127 -22.78 -6.73 2.47
CA GLU A 127 -24.06 -6.05 2.39
C GLU A 127 -24.63 -5.77 3.78
N THR A 128 -24.52 -6.74 4.68
CA THR A 128 -25.00 -6.57 6.05
C THR A 128 -24.20 -5.49 6.78
N ILE A 129 -22.89 -5.48 6.61
CA ILE A 129 -22.02 -4.45 7.20
C ILE A 129 -22.42 -3.07 6.68
N ASN A 130 -22.69 -2.97 5.39
CA ASN A 130 -23.09 -1.70 4.79
C ASN A 130 -24.43 -1.22 5.33
N LYS A 131 -25.38 -2.13 5.56
CA LYS A 131 -26.67 -1.78 6.16
C LYS A 131 -26.47 -1.24 7.57
N VAL A 132 -25.61 -1.87 8.38
CA VAL A 132 -25.34 -1.42 9.71
C VAL A 132 -24.70 -0.03 9.68
N LYS A 133 -23.76 0.19 8.80
CA LYS A 133 -23.11 1.49 8.68
C LYS A 133 -24.09 2.58 8.27
N LYS A 134 -24.98 2.26 7.33
CA LYS A 134 -25.97 3.21 6.86
C LYS A 134 -26.94 3.60 7.98
N VAL A 135 -27.45 2.61 8.70
CA VAL A 135 -28.38 2.87 9.81
C VAL A 135 -27.66 3.65 10.92
N SER A 136 -26.42 3.29 11.22
CA SER A 136 -25.64 4.00 12.21
C SER A 136 -25.51 5.48 11.86
N SER A 137 -25.22 5.77 10.60
CA SER A 137 -25.09 7.14 10.12
C SER A 137 -26.42 7.89 10.22
N GLN A 138 -27.53 7.22 9.83
CA GLN A 138 -28.84 7.83 9.90
C GLN A 138 -29.25 8.15 11.34
N LEU A 139 -28.96 7.24 12.27
CA LEU A 139 -29.28 7.45 13.67
C LEU A 139 -28.44 8.54 14.30
N LEU A 140 -27.16 8.60 13.92
CA LEU A 140 -26.28 9.68 14.38
C LEU A 140 -26.83 11.04 13.93
N HIS A 141 -27.23 11.11 12.68
CA HIS A 141 -27.75 12.37 12.14
C HIS A 141 -29.08 12.76 12.80
N ARG A 142 -29.96 11.79 13.03
CA ARG A 142 -31.28 12.04 13.59
C ARG A 142 -31.21 12.40 15.08
N ASN A 143 -30.39 11.70 15.84
CA ASN A 143 -30.35 11.82 17.29
C ASN A 143 -29.22 12.70 17.82
N GLY A 144 -28.22 13.01 16.99
CA GLY A 144 -27.11 13.87 17.38
C GLY A 144 -26.05 13.21 18.26
N HIS A 145 -26.10 11.90 18.44
CA HIS A 145 -25.10 11.17 19.20
C HIS A 145 -24.84 9.81 18.56
N GLU A 146 -23.70 9.21 18.91
CA GLU A 146 -23.35 7.88 18.42
C GLU A 146 -24.40 6.88 18.84
N PRO A 147 -24.95 6.09 17.90
CA PRO A 147 -25.96 5.09 18.25
C PRO A 147 -25.32 3.90 18.95
N THR A 148 -26.09 3.30 19.86
CA THR A 148 -25.65 2.07 20.51
C THR A 148 -26.02 0.87 19.63
N ALA A 149 -25.41 -0.28 19.95
CA ALA A 149 -25.74 -1.53 19.23
C ALA A 149 -27.23 -1.85 19.41
N ASP A 150 -27.80 -1.55 20.57
CA ASP A 150 -29.22 -1.78 20.83
C ASP A 150 -30.09 -0.94 19.91
N GLU A 151 -29.73 0.31 19.70
CA GLU A 151 -30.49 1.19 18.82
C GLU A 151 -30.45 0.73 17.37
N ILE A 152 -29.27 0.30 16.92
CA ILE A 152 -29.11 -0.22 15.55
C ILE A 152 -29.89 -1.51 15.38
N ALA A 153 -29.82 -2.40 16.37
CA ALA A 153 -30.52 -3.66 16.33
C ALA A 153 -32.03 -3.48 16.23
N ALA A 154 -32.57 -2.53 16.99
CA ALA A 154 -33.99 -2.23 16.94
C ALA A 154 -34.42 -1.73 15.57
N GLU A 155 -33.62 -0.86 14.98
CA GLU A 155 -33.93 -0.30 13.65
C GLU A 155 -33.87 -1.34 12.55
N LEU A 156 -32.92 -2.28 12.64
CA LEU A 156 -32.73 -3.32 11.64
C LEU A 156 -33.52 -4.60 11.94
N GLU A 157 -34.17 -4.66 13.10
CA GLU A 157 -34.90 -5.83 13.57
C GLU A 157 -33.97 -7.06 13.58
N MET A 158 -32.79 -6.89 14.14
CA MET A 158 -31.78 -7.93 14.27
C MET A 158 -31.44 -8.15 15.74
N PRO A 159 -30.93 -9.34 16.09
CA PRO A 159 -30.42 -9.55 17.45
C PRO A 159 -29.25 -8.63 17.76
N VAL A 160 -29.19 -8.11 18.95
CA VAL A 160 -28.16 -7.16 19.33
C VAL A 160 -26.77 -7.78 19.31
N ASP A 161 -26.68 -9.06 19.64
CA ASP A 161 -25.39 -9.76 19.60
C ASP A 161 -24.82 -9.79 18.19
N LYS A 162 -25.69 -9.96 17.20
CA LYS A 162 -25.26 -9.97 15.82
C LYS A 162 -24.79 -8.60 15.37
N VAL A 163 -25.45 -7.55 15.80
CA VAL A 163 -25.02 -6.18 15.48
C VAL A 163 -23.66 -5.90 16.09
N ARG A 164 -23.43 -6.32 17.33
CA ARG A 164 -22.13 -6.12 17.98
C ARG A 164 -21.03 -6.84 17.24
N GLU A 165 -21.30 -8.07 16.79
CA GLU A 165 -20.31 -8.83 16.03
C GLU A 165 -19.98 -8.14 14.70
N ILE A 166 -21.01 -7.65 14.01
CA ILE A 166 -20.81 -6.96 12.74
C ILE A 166 -19.99 -5.69 12.95
N MET A 167 -20.29 -4.93 13.99
CA MET A 167 -19.55 -3.71 14.28
C MET A 167 -18.09 -4.01 14.59
N ARG A 168 -17.83 -5.09 15.29
CA ARG A 168 -16.45 -5.51 15.59
C ARG A 168 -15.69 -5.87 14.32
N VAL A 169 -16.32 -6.66 13.45
CA VAL A 169 -15.72 -7.08 12.19
C VAL A 169 -15.46 -5.87 11.29
N ALA A 170 -16.37 -4.90 11.28
CA ALA A 170 -16.24 -3.73 10.43
C ALA A 170 -15.08 -2.82 10.82
N GLN A 171 -14.56 -2.97 12.04
CA GLN A 171 -13.43 -2.17 12.49
C GLN A 171 -12.07 -2.79 12.16
N GLU A 172 -12.07 -4.04 11.68
CA GLU A 172 -10.83 -4.72 11.37
C GLU A 172 -10.46 -4.54 9.89
N PRO A 173 -9.16 -4.64 9.55
CA PRO A 173 -8.76 -4.61 8.15
C PRO A 173 -9.37 -5.81 7.43
N VAL A 174 -10.09 -5.54 6.34
CA VAL A 174 -10.80 -6.61 5.64
C VAL A 174 -10.54 -6.55 4.16
N SER A 175 -10.61 -7.74 3.53
CA SER A 175 -10.56 -7.88 2.08
C SER A 175 -11.98 -8.17 1.62
N LEU A 176 -12.58 -7.24 0.89
CA LEU A 176 -13.95 -7.38 0.45
C LEU A 176 -14.02 -8.26 -0.80
N GLU A 177 -14.90 -9.24 -0.77
CA GLU A 177 -15.07 -10.17 -1.87
C GLU A 177 -16.11 -9.62 -2.83
N THR A 178 -15.77 -8.55 -3.53
CA THR A 178 -16.65 -7.94 -4.50
C THR A 178 -15.94 -7.74 -5.83
N PRO A 179 -16.69 -7.69 -6.95
CA PRO A 179 -16.08 -7.46 -8.26
C PRO A 179 -15.41 -6.11 -8.40
N ILE A 180 -15.78 -5.14 -7.60
CA ILE A 180 -15.20 -3.80 -7.65
C ILE A 180 -14.14 -3.62 -6.57
N GLY A 181 -13.65 -4.71 -6.03
CA GLY A 181 -12.69 -4.66 -4.95
C GLY A 181 -11.38 -4.01 -5.31
N GLU A 182 -11.00 -4.03 -6.58
CA GLU A 182 -9.73 -3.44 -6.98
C GLU A 182 -9.69 -1.95 -6.69
N GLU A 183 -10.81 -1.26 -6.76
CA GLU A 183 -10.84 0.14 -6.40
C GLU A 183 -10.88 0.33 -4.90
N GLU A 184 -11.56 -0.56 -4.22
CA GLU A 184 -11.70 -0.50 -2.79
C GLU A 184 -10.45 -0.91 -2.06
N ASP A 185 -9.68 -1.82 -2.64
CA ASP A 185 -8.47 -2.32 -2.01
C ASP A 185 -7.50 -1.22 -1.64
N SER A 186 -7.31 -0.25 -2.52
CA SER A 186 -6.41 0.84 -2.23
C SER A 186 -6.92 1.69 -1.06
N HIS A 187 -8.23 1.82 -0.96
CA HIS A 187 -8.83 2.60 0.12
C HIS A 187 -8.76 1.88 1.45
N LEU A 188 -8.91 0.57 1.42
CA LEU A 188 -8.79 -0.21 2.64
C LEU A 188 -7.39 -0.08 3.24
N GLY A 189 -6.38 -0.07 2.38
CA GLY A 189 -5.03 0.13 2.85
C GLY A 189 -4.82 1.48 3.52
N ASP A 190 -5.52 2.48 3.02
CA ASP A 190 -5.42 3.84 3.56
C ASP A 190 -6.07 3.96 4.93
N PHE A 191 -7.04 3.10 5.23
CA PHE A 191 -7.76 3.16 6.49
C PHE A 191 -7.09 2.37 7.61
N ILE A 192 -6.08 1.59 7.29
CA ILE A 192 -5.39 0.79 8.29
C ILE A 192 -4.42 1.67 9.04
N PRO A 193 -4.54 1.77 10.37
CA PRO A 193 -3.64 2.63 11.15
C PRO A 193 -2.21 2.14 11.09
N ASP A 194 -1.30 3.08 11.18
CA ASP A 194 0.12 2.80 11.23
C ASP A 194 0.55 2.62 12.66
N GLU A 195 0.55 1.43 13.12
CA GLU A 195 0.98 1.19 14.49
C GLU A 195 2.22 0.46 14.63
#